data_c55a736c455358384f65a4cfed922d4b
#
_entry.id   c55a736c455358384f65a4cfed922d4b
#
_cell.length_a   1.000
_cell.length_b   1.000
_cell.length_c   1.000
_cell.angle_alpha   90.00
_cell.angle_beta   90.00
_cell.angle_gamma   90.00
#
_symmetry.space_group_name_H-M   'P 1'
#
loop_
_entity.id
_entity.type
_entity.pdbx_description
1 polymer ?
#
loop_
_entity_poly.entity_id
_entity_poly.type
_entity_poly.pdbx_seq_one_letter_code
_entity_poly.pdbx_strand_id
1 'polypeptide(L)'
;VLCDRSDGRALRKLHDHIGILVLSSEVDPVVRARCAKLGIEVSQGHGDDKATVLSEELARRGIDSARVLYVGNDTNDVDCMRMVGHPVAVADAPQHVRTVAHHVLTQAGGRGALRELAETLVGHPL
;
A
#
# COMPACT_ATOMS: atom_id res chain seq x y z
N VAL A 1 8.48 -9.25 -8.41
CA VAL A 1 7.17 -8.71 -7.99
C VAL A 1 6.07 -9.65 -8.43
N LEU A 2 5.31 -10.12 -7.47
CA LEU A 2 4.14 -10.94 -7.74
C LEU A 2 2.91 -10.04 -7.82
N CYS A 3 2.23 -10.03 -8.97
CA CYS A 3 1.04 -9.22 -9.18
C CYS A 3 -0.12 -10.07 -9.66
N ASP A 4 -1.26 -9.91 -9.03
CA ASP A 4 -2.52 -10.50 -9.45
C ASP A 4 -3.28 -9.49 -10.30
N ARG A 5 -3.92 -9.94 -11.39
CA ARG A 5 -4.74 -9.07 -12.24
C ARG A 5 -5.91 -8.47 -11.48
N SER A 6 -6.49 -9.22 -10.53
CA SER A 6 -7.59 -8.73 -9.71
C SER A 6 -7.14 -7.59 -8.79
N ASP A 7 -5.90 -7.63 -8.29
CA ASP A 7 -5.33 -6.54 -7.50
C ASP A 7 -5.18 -5.26 -8.33
N GLY A 8 -4.70 -5.37 -9.57
CA GLY A 8 -4.58 -4.22 -10.47
C GLY A 8 -5.91 -3.56 -10.78
N ARG A 9 -6.92 -4.37 -11.10
CA ARG A 9 -8.28 -3.86 -11.34
C ARG A 9 -8.88 -3.21 -10.10
N ALA A 10 -8.67 -3.81 -8.94
CA ALA A 10 -9.16 -3.27 -7.67
C ALA A 10 -8.52 -1.92 -7.36
N LEU A 11 -7.21 -1.77 -7.55
CA LEU A 11 -6.52 -0.50 -7.37
C LEU A 11 -7.05 0.58 -8.29
N ARG A 12 -7.31 0.26 -9.55
CA ARG A 12 -7.84 1.23 -10.50
C ARG A 12 -9.23 1.72 -10.09
N LYS A 13 -10.10 0.81 -9.68
CA LYS A 13 -11.45 1.16 -9.21
C LYS A 13 -11.41 1.97 -7.92
N LEU A 14 -10.52 1.59 -7.00
CA LEU A 14 -10.35 2.29 -5.73
C LEU A 14 -9.80 3.70 -5.96
N HIS A 15 -8.91 3.88 -6.93
CA HIS A 15 -8.31 5.18 -7.25
C HIS A 15 -9.34 6.21 -7.71
N ASP A 16 -10.50 5.78 -8.22
CA ASP A 16 -11.61 6.68 -8.54
C ASP A 16 -12.25 7.30 -7.28
N HIS A 17 -12.01 6.73 -6.11
CA HIS A 17 -12.59 7.17 -4.84
C HIS A 17 -11.58 7.83 -3.89
N ILE A 18 -10.31 7.38 -3.91
CA ILE A 18 -9.27 7.87 -3.00
C ILE A 18 -7.95 8.06 -3.75
N GLY A 19 -7.06 8.88 -3.20
CA GLY A 19 -5.70 9.00 -3.70
C GLY A 19 -4.86 7.77 -3.34
N ILE A 20 -4.06 7.30 -4.27
CA ILE A 20 -3.19 6.12 -4.09
C ILE A 20 -1.76 6.48 -4.47
N LEU A 21 -0.83 6.05 -3.63
CA LEU A 21 0.60 6.14 -3.88
C LEU A 21 1.24 4.78 -3.58
N VAL A 22 2.09 4.31 -4.47
CA VAL A 22 2.90 3.11 -4.24
C VAL A 22 4.31 3.54 -3.84
N LEU A 23 4.78 3.03 -2.69
CA LEU A 23 6.16 3.20 -2.25
C LEU A 23 6.90 1.87 -2.40
N SER A 24 8.04 1.89 -3.08
CA SER A 24 8.87 0.72 -3.29
C SER A 24 10.28 0.99 -2.81
N SER A 25 10.86 0.04 -2.05
CA SER A 25 12.25 0.13 -1.61
C SER A 25 13.25 -0.07 -2.74
N GLU A 26 12.85 -0.70 -3.83
CA GLU A 26 13.71 -1.01 -4.96
C GLU A 26 13.25 -0.29 -6.23
N VAL A 27 14.17 -0.10 -7.17
CA VAL A 27 13.82 0.37 -8.51
C VAL A 27 13.48 -0.85 -9.37
N ASP A 28 12.22 -1.00 -9.73
CA ASP A 28 11.71 -2.11 -10.51
C ASP A 28 10.93 -1.58 -11.71
N PRO A 29 11.44 -1.77 -12.94
CA PRO A 29 10.74 -1.30 -14.15
C PRO A 29 9.36 -1.91 -14.33
N VAL A 30 9.14 -3.15 -13.86
CA VAL A 30 7.84 -3.82 -13.95
C VAL A 30 6.82 -3.11 -13.07
N VAL A 31 7.18 -2.76 -11.83
CA VAL A 31 6.32 -2.01 -10.93
C VAL A 31 5.98 -0.65 -11.52
N ARG A 32 6.99 0.06 -12.02
CA ARG A 32 6.81 1.38 -12.63
C ARG A 32 5.87 1.32 -13.83
N ALA A 33 6.08 0.37 -14.73
CA ALA A 33 5.25 0.22 -15.92
C ALA A 33 3.79 -0.11 -15.55
N ARG A 34 3.60 -0.97 -14.55
CA ARG A 34 2.27 -1.35 -14.09
C ARG A 34 1.54 -0.18 -13.43
N CYS A 35 2.21 0.59 -12.60
CA CYS A 35 1.63 1.78 -11.99
C CYS A 35 1.27 2.84 -13.05
N ALA A 36 2.13 3.05 -14.03
CA ALA A 36 1.85 3.96 -15.14
C ALA A 36 0.60 3.53 -15.92
N LYS A 37 0.48 2.24 -16.21
CA LYS A 37 -0.69 1.68 -16.91
C LYS A 37 -1.98 1.89 -16.12
N LEU A 38 -1.91 1.82 -14.79
CA LEU A 38 -3.06 2.01 -13.91
C LEU A 38 -3.33 3.48 -13.57
N GLY A 39 -2.45 4.39 -13.95
CA GLY A 39 -2.56 5.81 -13.60
C GLY A 39 -2.27 6.08 -12.12
N ILE A 40 -1.47 5.24 -11.48
CA ILE A 40 -1.13 5.34 -10.06
C ILE A 40 0.30 5.87 -9.91
N GLU A 41 0.49 6.83 -9.01
CA GLU A 41 1.83 7.36 -8.73
C GLU A 41 2.67 6.31 -8.01
N VAL A 42 3.96 6.27 -8.33
CA VAL A 42 4.93 5.38 -7.69
C VAL A 42 6.18 6.16 -7.33
N SER A 43 6.72 5.88 -6.16
CA SER A 43 8.01 6.38 -5.70
C SER A 43 8.89 5.19 -5.37
N GLN A 44 10.04 5.06 -6.01
CA GLN A 44 10.91 3.89 -5.94
C GLN A 44 12.32 4.25 -5.48
N GLY A 45 13.09 3.23 -5.05
CA GLY A 45 14.51 3.38 -4.77
C GLY A 45 14.84 3.93 -3.41
N HIS A 46 13.94 3.82 -2.43
CA HIS A 46 14.13 4.42 -1.11
C HIS A 46 14.81 3.50 -0.09
N GLY A 47 15.05 2.22 -0.43
CA GLY A 47 15.62 1.26 0.50
C GLY A 47 14.77 1.16 1.77
N ASP A 48 15.40 1.33 2.94
CA ASP A 48 14.72 1.28 4.22
C ASP A 48 14.17 2.65 4.69
N ASP A 49 14.26 3.69 3.84
CA ASP A 49 13.92 5.07 4.20
C ASP A 49 12.50 5.47 3.76
N LYS A 50 11.60 4.51 3.68
CA LYS A 50 10.21 4.75 3.29
C LYS A 50 9.47 5.72 4.21
N ALA A 51 9.77 5.70 5.50
CA ALA A 51 9.08 6.56 6.47
C ALA A 51 9.37 8.04 6.22
N THR A 52 10.62 8.40 5.93
CA THR A 52 10.98 9.77 5.58
C THR A 52 10.28 10.21 4.29
N VAL A 53 10.29 9.36 3.28
CA VAL A 53 9.62 9.64 2.01
C VAL A 53 8.12 9.82 2.21
N LEU A 54 7.48 8.95 2.98
CA LEU A 54 6.05 9.07 3.28
C LEU A 54 5.75 10.38 4.00
N SER A 55 6.54 10.73 5.00
CA SER A 55 6.37 11.99 5.74
C SER A 55 6.46 13.20 4.82
N GLU A 56 7.45 13.23 3.93
CA GLU A 56 7.63 14.32 2.95
C GLU A 56 6.46 14.40 1.96
N GLU A 57 5.99 13.25 1.46
CA GLU A 57 4.86 13.20 0.53
C GLU A 57 3.57 13.69 1.19
N LEU A 58 3.31 13.30 2.42
CA LEU A 58 2.12 13.76 3.14
C LEU A 58 2.17 15.27 3.40
N ALA A 59 3.33 15.79 3.78
CA ALA A 59 3.52 17.22 3.99
C ALA A 59 3.30 17.99 2.69
N ARG A 60 3.87 17.53 1.59
CA ARG A 60 3.72 18.16 0.28
C ARG A 60 2.27 18.19 -0.19
N ARG A 61 1.51 17.16 0.12
CA ARG A 61 0.10 17.03 -0.28
C ARG A 61 -0.87 17.64 0.74
N GLY A 62 -0.39 18.06 1.91
CA GLY A 62 -1.25 18.59 2.95
C GLY A 62 -2.18 17.55 3.57
N ILE A 63 -1.72 16.30 3.66
CA ILE A 63 -2.52 15.17 4.17
C ILE A 63 -2.11 14.87 5.61
N ASP A 64 -3.10 14.76 6.51
CA ASP A 64 -2.89 14.33 7.89
C ASP A 64 -2.62 12.82 7.92
N SER A 65 -1.53 12.41 8.56
CA SER A 65 -1.16 11.00 8.67
C SER A 65 -2.24 10.14 9.35
N ALA A 66 -3.05 10.72 10.23
CA ALA A 66 -4.17 10.02 10.86
C ALA A 66 -5.23 9.56 9.85
N ARG A 67 -5.28 10.16 8.68
CA ARG A 67 -6.23 9.82 7.62
C ARG A 67 -5.64 8.92 6.55
N VAL A 68 -4.44 8.42 6.75
CA VAL A 68 -3.74 7.57 5.79
C VAL A 68 -3.90 6.11 6.17
N LEU A 69 -4.19 5.29 5.18
CA LEU A 69 -4.13 3.84 5.28
C LEU A 69 -2.85 3.37 4.58
N TYR A 70 -2.06 2.58 5.28
CA TYR A 70 -0.81 2.03 4.77
C TYR A 70 -0.87 0.51 4.81
N VAL A 71 -0.59 -0.13 3.68
CA VAL A 71 -0.54 -1.60 3.59
C VAL A 71 0.92 -2.04 3.60
N GLY A 72 1.32 -2.77 4.63
CA GLY A 72 2.67 -3.28 4.80
C GLY A 72 2.75 -4.79 4.57
N ASN A 73 3.89 -5.23 4.05
CA ASN A 73 4.15 -6.65 3.81
C ASN A 73 5.51 -7.10 4.34
N ASP A 74 6.37 -6.20 4.75
CA ASP A 74 7.72 -6.54 5.19
C ASP A 74 8.21 -5.63 6.31
N THR A 75 9.36 -5.98 6.87
CA THR A 75 9.98 -5.28 7.99
C THR A 75 10.21 -3.79 7.71
N ASN A 76 10.59 -3.43 6.49
CA ASN A 76 10.82 -2.04 6.11
C ASN A 76 9.55 -1.18 6.04
N ASP A 77 8.39 -1.76 6.25
CA ASP A 77 7.11 -1.04 6.31
C ASP A 77 6.71 -0.62 7.74
N VAL A 78 7.37 -1.17 8.76
CA VAL A 78 6.96 -0.97 10.16
C VAL A 78 6.95 0.50 10.56
N ASP A 79 7.98 1.26 10.20
CA ASP A 79 8.06 2.67 10.57
C ASP A 79 6.94 3.49 9.91
N CYS A 80 6.62 3.21 8.65
CA CYS A 80 5.49 3.83 7.96
C CYS A 80 4.17 3.46 8.65
N MET A 81 4.00 2.19 9.01
CA MET A 81 2.78 1.72 9.64
C MET A 81 2.53 2.37 10.99
N ARG A 82 3.60 2.66 11.73
CA ARG A 82 3.48 3.31 13.06
C ARG A 82 3.10 4.78 12.99
N MET A 83 3.32 5.44 11.87
CA MET A 83 3.03 6.87 11.75
C MET A 83 1.66 7.18 11.17
N VAL A 84 0.94 6.19 10.66
CA VAL A 84 -0.37 6.40 10.01
C VAL A 84 -1.52 5.99 10.93
N GLY A 85 -2.72 6.52 10.65
CA GLY A 85 -3.91 6.22 11.43
C GLY A 85 -4.47 4.82 11.18
N HIS A 86 -4.24 4.25 10.00
CA HIS A 86 -4.81 2.96 9.59
C HIS A 86 -3.74 2.02 9.00
N PRO A 87 -2.85 1.44 9.84
CA PRO A 87 -1.90 0.46 9.35
C PRO A 87 -2.57 -0.89 9.13
N VAL A 88 -2.33 -1.47 7.96
CA VAL A 88 -2.90 -2.75 7.52
C VAL A 88 -1.75 -3.66 7.09
N ALA A 89 -1.80 -4.93 7.44
CA ALA A 89 -0.82 -5.93 7.00
C ALA A 89 -1.47 -6.97 6.11
N VAL A 90 -0.72 -7.46 5.12
CA VAL A 90 -1.16 -8.62 4.33
C VAL A 90 -1.04 -9.90 5.16
N ALA A 91 -1.76 -10.96 4.75
CA ALA A 91 -1.87 -12.19 5.54
C ALA A 91 -0.53 -12.88 5.77
N ASP A 92 0.38 -12.84 4.79
CA ASP A 92 1.69 -13.49 4.85
C ASP A 92 2.83 -12.58 5.33
N ALA A 93 2.51 -11.39 5.84
CA ALA A 93 3.53 -10.52 6.42
C ALA A 93 4.15 -11.18 7.66
N PRO A 94 5.44 -10.87 7.97
CA PRO A 94 6.05 -11.36 9.20
C PRO A 94 5.24 -10.99 10.45
N GLN A 95 5.33 -11.79 11.50
CA GLN A 95 4.54 -11.58 12.71
C GLN A 95 4.73 -10.18 13.30
N HIS A 96 5.96 -9.66 13.35
CA HIS A 96 6.23 -8.34 13.90
C HIS A 96 5.59 -7.22 13.07
N VAL A 97 5.36 -7.44 11.78
CA VAL A 97 4.63 -6.50 10.91
C VAL A 97 3.12 -6.59 11.21
N ARG A 98 2.59 -7.80 11.30
CA ARG A 98 1.17 -8.00 11.65
C ARG A 98 0.82 -7.44 13.04
N THR A 99 1.77 -7.49 13.97
CA THR A 99 1.56 -6.99 15.34
C THR A 99 1.33 -5.48 15.39
N VAL A 100 1.98 -4.70 14.52
CA VAL A 100 1.80 -3.24 14.48
C VAL A 100 0.58 -2.81 13.66
N ALA A 101 -0.04 -3.72 12.93
CA ALA A 101 -1.22 -3.44 12.13
C ALA A 101 -2.48 -3.36 13.00
N HIS A 102 -3.39 -2.46 12.64
CA HIS A 102 -4.73 -2.43 13.24
C HIS A 102 -5.66 -3.44 12.57
N HIS A 103 -5.36 -3.81 11.34
CA HIS A 103 -6.13 -4.80 10.59
C HIS A 103 -5.17 -5.67 9.78
N VAL A 104 -5.43 -6.99 9.76
CA VAL A 104 -4.66 -7.96 8.96
C VAL A 104 -5.60 -8.56 7.92
N LEU A 105 -5.20 -8.47 6.65
CA LEU A 105 -5.98 -9.03 5.55
C LEU A 105 -5.95 -10.54 5.58
N THR A 106 -6.95 -11.18 4.98
CA THR A 106 -7.01 -12.64 4.87
C THR A 106 -6.23 -13.16 3.67
N GLN A 107 -5.93 -12.29 2.70
CA GLN A 107 -5.18 -12.64 1.49
C GLN A 107 -3.74 -12.18 1.56
N ALA A 108 -2.86 -12.98 0.97
CA ALA A 108 -1.44 -12.66 0.88
C ALA A 108 -1.16 -11.54 -0.13
N GLY A 109 -0.03 -10.86 0.05
CA GLY A 109 0.43 -9.86 -0.89
C GLY A 109 0.62 -10.46 -2.28
N GLY A 110 0.12 -9.77 -3.32
CA GLY A 110 0.16 -10.24 -4.69
C GLY A 110 -0.81 -11.39 -5.01
N ARG A 111 -1.72 -11.71 -4.08
CA ARG A 111 -2.67 -12.82 -4.23
C ARG A 111 -4.10 -12.41 -3.87
N GLY A 112 -4.49 -11.19 -4.25
CA GLY A 112 -5.83 -10.68 -3.97
C GLY A 112 -5.95 -9.81 -2.73
N ALA A 113 -4.84 -9.52 -2.02
CA ALA A 113 -4.86 -8.68 -0.82
C ALA A 113 -5.41 -7.27 -1.11
N LEU A 114 -4.97 -6.65 -2.18
CA LEU A 114 -5.43 -5.31 -2.54
C LEU A 114 -6.88 -5.29 -2.98
N ARG A 115 -7.34 -6.37 -3.61
CA ARG A 115 -8.75 -6.52 -3.94
C ARG A 115 -9.59 -6.63 -2.67
N GLU A 116 -9.17 -7.45 -1.71
CA GLU A 116 -9.85 -7.58 -0.42
C GLU A 116 -9.95 -6.21 0.27
N LEU A 117 -8.84 -5.47 0.32
CA LEU A 117 -8.80 -4.14 0.90
C LEU A 117 -9.76 -3.18 0.20
N ALA A 118 -9.73 -3.15 -1.14
CA ALA A 118 -10.59 -2.27 -1.92
C ALA A 118 -12.06 -2.59 -1.70
N GLU A 119 -12.44 -3.86 -1.70
CA GLU A 119 -13.81 -4.29 -1.45
C GLU A 119 -14.26 -3.91 -0.03
N THR A 120 -13.38 -4.05 0.96
CA THR A 120 -13.67 -3.65 2.34
C THR A 120 -13.92 -2.14 2.45
N LEU A 121 -13.09 -1.34 1.81
CA LEU A 121 -13.20 0.13 1.84
C LEU A 121 -14.44 0.63 1.11
N VAL A 122 -14.78 0.02 -0.02
CA VAL A 122 -15.95 0.39 -0.82
C VAL A 122 -17.23 -0.19 -0.24
N GLY A 123 -17.14 -1.31 0.48
CA GLY A 123 -18.28 -1.94 1.14
C GLY A 123 -19.08 -2.90 0.24
N HIS A 124 -18.56 -3.25 -0.93
CA HIS A 124 -19.18 -4.22 -1.83
C HIS A 124 -18.15 -4.86 -2.76
N PRO A 125 -18.44 -6.03 -3.36
CA PRO A 125 -17.53 -6.66 -4.31
C PRO A 125 -17.24 -5.79 -5.53
N LEU A 126 -16.02 -5.85 -5.98
CA LEU A 126 -15.56 -5.18 -7.20
C LEU A 126 -15.40 -6.22 -8.35
#